data_d2206cd1c53b5a72c1eeaa21aa93227c
#
_entry.id   d2206cd1c53b5a72c1eeaa21aa93227c
#
_cell.length_a   1.000
_cell.length_b   1.000
_cell.length_c   1.000
_cell.angle_alpha   90.00
_cell.angle_beta   90.00
_cell.angle_gamma   90.00
#
_symmetry.space_group_name_H-M   'P 1'
#
loop_
_entity.id
_entity.type
_entity.pdbx_description
1 polymer ?
#
loop_
_entity_poly.entity_id
_entity_poly.type
_entity_poly.pdbx_seq_one_letter_code
_entity_poly.pdbx_strand_id
1 'polypeptide(L)'
;MRRAFAVVVAFILFCVFCGPVCVPVRAQTLKPRVIVFVHGIHGDRNSWRASNGAYWPQLIQTDPHFQNSDVVVAEYPTPSMRGKLSSAQLSDLLWQKLKQQHVWDHSEVVIIAHSLGGILTEEMLLNHPADAVRVRFIVSYSTPHEGSFVASIAKIYDSDPLLSDLRSSNDNGFLIDLEDKWRSTQTVAKIHRYCAYETLDTSAGEGIGRYLGARTRVVSYYSATFGCDTDTPPQKIVADHIGIVRPASRSADAYTFFAHVYQNNPIIQVVQSVRDNKISALYVDCNRTNAADDLQVPIALDPNLREQLLSAQAELVDQDRVRDVATPVVKKVDAFGIAHVSYSFKGAGRNLLLGCPAGHASILVHFTVRSEVPLSN
;
A
#
# COMPACT_ATOMS: atom_id res chain seq x y z
N MET A 1 78.30 48.59 22.68
CA MET A 1 77.10 49.45 22.66
C MET A 1 76.38 49.16 21.37
N ARG A 2 75.40 48.23 21.40
CA ARG A 2 74.58 47.92 20.27
C ARG A 2 73.11 48.03 20.70
N ARG A 3 72.38 48.94 20.07
CA ARG A 3 70.94 49.14 20.26
C ARG A 3 70.20 48.16 19.37
N ALA A 4 69.35 47.33 19.97
CA ALA A 4 68.43 46.43 19.27
C ALA A 4 67.13 47.20 19.00
N PHE A 5 66.71 47.24 17.73
CA PHE A 5 65.38 47.69 17.28
C PHE A 5 64.42 46.50 17.37
N ALA A 6 63.36 46.64 18.17
CA ALA A 6 62.28 45.73 18.20
C ALA A 6 61.23 46.13 17.13
N VAL A 7 60.98 45.29 16.16
CA VAL A 7 59.89 45.42 15.15
C VAL A 7 58.69 44.68 15.72
N VAL A 8 57.64 45.43 16.05
CA VAL A 8 56.30 44.86 16.40
C VAL A 8 55.55 44.61 15.12
N VAL A 9 55.37 43.36 14.80
CA VAL A 9 54.44 42.92 13.69
C VAL A 9 53.08 42.63 14.30
N ALA A 10 52.14 43.51 14.03
CA ALA A 10 50.70 43.25 14.36
C ALA A 10 50.09 42.29 13.39
N PHE A 11 49.80 41.07 13.84
CA PHE A 11 49.00 40.11 13.11
C PHE A 11 47.51 40.42 13.36
N ILE A 12 46.84 40.96 12.36
CA ILE A 12 45.40 41.09 12.37
C ILE A 12 44.84 39.73 11.99
N LEU A 13 44.32 38.99 12.99
CA LEU A 13 43.55 37.77 12.79
C LEU A 13 42.15 38.15 12.25
N PHE A 14 41.91 37.95 10.97
CA PHE A 14 40.57 37.96 10.37
C PHE A 14 39.94 36.61 10.67
N CYS A 15 39.22 36.48 11.76
CA CYS A 15 38.34 35.34 12.01
C CYS A 15 37.10 35.45 11.11
N VAL A 16 37.15 34.82 9.95
CA VAL A 16 35.95 34.56 9.14
C VAL A 16 35.14 33.47 9.86
N PHE A 17 34.12 33.87 10.62
CA PHE A 17 33.10 32.96 11.12
C PHE A 17 32.27 32.44 9.94
N CYS A 18 32.74 31.38 9.29
CA CYS A 18 31.93 30.57 8.43
C CYS A 18 31.16 29.57 9.31
N GLY A 19 30.03 30.01 9.87
CA GLY A 19 29.10 29.11 10.55
C GLY A 19 28.61 28.08 9.54
N PRO A 20 28.55 26.77 9.88
CA PRO A 20 27.91 25.80 9.00
C PRO A 20 26.46 26.21 8.84
N VAL A 21 26.06 26.65 7.65
CA VAL A 21 24.67 26.76 7.28
C VAL A 21 24.15 25.33 7.28
N CYS A 22 23.57 24.89 8.40
CA CYS A 22 22.77 23.69 8.47
C CYS A 22 21.52 23.93 7.58
N VAL A 23 21.66 23.65 6.29
CA VAL A 23 20.49 23.50 5.44
C VAL A 23 19.75 22.28 5.98
N PRO A 24 18.52 22.43 6.49
CA PRO A 24 17.78 21.26 6.95
C PRO A 24 17.62 20.34 5.73
N VAL A 25 18.25 19.17 5.79
CA VAL A 25 17.96 18.09 4.85
C VAL A 25 16.49 17.79 5.08
N ARG A 26 15.65 18.29 4.18
CA ARG A 26 14.22 18.01 4.20
C ARG A 26 14.11 16.49 3.99
N ALA A 27 13.82 15.76 5.06
CA ALA A 27 13.52 14.34 4.95
C ALA A 27 12.44 14.21 3.87
N GLN A 28 12.78 13.53 2.78
CA GLN A 28 11.82 13.30 1.70
C GLN A 28 10.74 12.40 2.31
N THR A 29 9.55 12.96 2.51
CA THR A 29 8.42 12.18 3.02
C THR A 29 8.08 11.12 1.98
N LEU A 30 8.15 9.85 2.39
CA LEU A 30 7.73 8.73 1.55
C LEU A 30 6.28 8.93 1.13
N LYS A 31 5.99 8.62 -0.11
CA LYS A 31 4.61 8.61 -0.59
C LYS A 31 3.85 7.43 0.02
N PRO A 32 2.52 7.48 0.13
CA PRO A 32 1.77 6.41 0.77
C PRO A 32 1.93 5.04 0.08
N ARG A 33 2.10 5.02 -1.23
CA ARG A 33 2.28 3.78 -2.01
C ARG A 33 3.65 3.74 -2.69
N VAL A 34 4.19 2.53 -2.86
CA VAL A 34 5.35 2.27 -3.73
C VAL A 34 5.00 1.25 -4.80
N ILE A 35 5.44 1.52 -6.03
CA ILE A 35 5.35 0.61 -7.18
C ILE A 35 6.71 -0.04 -7.38
N VAL A 36 6.75 -1.36 -7.22
CA VAL A 36 7.98 -2.15 -7.28
C VAL A 36 8.02 -2.94 -8.59
N PHE A 37 9.13 -2.87 -9.29
CA PHE A 37 9.40 -3.65 -10.50
C PHE A 37 10.33 -4.81 -10.18
N VAL A 38 9.89 -6.06 -10.44
CA VAL A 38 10.64 -7.29 -10.18
C VAL A 38 10.88 -8.03 -11.50
N HIS A 39 12.12 -8.02 -11.99
CA HIS A 39 12.49 -8.62 -13.28
C HIS A 39 12.53 -10.16 -13.23
N GLY A 40 12.57 -10.79 -14.39
CA GLY A 40 12.70 -12.23 -14.54
C GLY A 40 14.15 -12.73 -14.57
N ILE A 41 14.31 -13.99 -14.95
CA ILE A 41 15.63 -14.62 -15.10
C ILE A 41 16.51 -13.86 -16.09
N HIS A 42 17.81 -13.72 -15.79
CA HIS A 42 18.78 -12.93 -16.54
C HIS A 42 18.38 -11.47 -16.79
N GLY A 43 17.39 -10.98 -16.02
CA GLY A 43 16.96 -9.59 -16.05
C GLY A 43 17.85 -8.68 -15.21
N ASP A 44 17.69 -7.40 -15.46
CA ASP A 44 18.26 -6.29 -14.71
C ASP A 44 17.31 -5.08 -14.80
N ARG A 45 17.76 -3.92 -14.33
CA ARG A 45 16.98 -2.67 -14.48
C ARG A 45 16.61 -2.32 -15.92
N ASN A 46 17.38 -2.77 -16.92
CA ASN A 46 17.11 -2.48 -18.34
C ASN A 46 16.04 -3.40 -18.95
N SER A 47 15.61 -4.43 -18.22
CA SER A 47 14.51 -5.31 -18.64
C SER A 47 13.24 -4.54 -19.00
N TRP A 48 13.05 -3.37 -18.40
CA TRP A 48 11.90 -2.47 -18.56
C TRP A 48 12.08 -1.40 -19.64
N ARG A 49 13.13 -1.49 -20.44
CA ARG A 49 13.46 -0.50 -21.49
C ARG A 49 13.05 -0.99 -22.87
N ALA A 50 12.21 -0.23 -23.54
CA ALA A 50 11.81 -0.47 -24.92
C ALA A 50 12.92 -0.09 -25.91
N SER A 51 12.85 -0.60 -27.15
CA SER A 51 13.81 -0.33 -28.21
C SER A 51 13.90 1.14 -28.63
N ASN A 52 12.83 1.91 -28.45
CA ASN A 52 12.81 3.36 -28.67
C ASN A 52 13.40 4.18 -27.51
N GLY A 53 13.94 3.53 -26.47
CA GLY A 53 14.53 4.15 -25.29
C GLY A 53 13.54 4.44 -24.16
N ALA A 54 12.23 4.28 -24.35
CA ALA A 54 11.24 4.45 -23.28
C ALA A 54 11.55 3.48 -22.13
N TYR A 55 11.46 3.99 -20.90
CA TYR A 55 11.76 3.24 -19.69
C TYR A 55 10.51 3.21 -18.79
N TRP A 56 9.90 2.04 -18.63
CA TRP A 56 8.61 1.91 -17.96
C TRP A 56 8.56 2.55 -16.55
N PRO A 57 9.52 2.32 -15.66
CA PRO A 57 9.53 2.99 -14.37
C PRO A 57 9.49 4.52 -14.49
N GLN A 58 10.17 5.11 -15.48
CA GLN A 58 10.18 6.55 -15.73
C GLN A 58 8.84 7.03 -16.32
N LEU A 59 8.20 6.24 -17.19
CA LEU A 59 6.86 6.55 -17.69
C LEU A 59 5.86 6.70 -16.55
N ILE A 60 5.94 5.82 -15.52
CA ILE A 60 5.12 5.90 -14.31
C ILE A 60 5.49 7.12 -13.48
N GLN A 61 6.77 7.34 -13.17
CA GLN A 61 7.23 8.47 -12.34
C GLN A 61 6.77 9.83 -12.87
N THR A 62 6.62 9.95 -14.17
CA THR A 62 6.23 11.21 -14.85
C THR A 62 4.74 11.28 -15.21
N ASP A 63 3.95 10.28 -14.83
CA ASP A 63 2.51 10.26 -15.07
C ASP A 63 1.77 10.76 -13.82
N PRO A 64 0.95 11.83 -13.95
CA PRO A 64 0.17 12.38 -12.82
C PRO A 64 -0.72 11.35 -12.11
N HIS A 65 -1.21 10.33 -12.82
CA HIS A 65 -2.04 9.27 -12.21
C HIS A 65 -1.32 8.49 -11.10
N PHE A 66 0.01 8.50 -11.07
CA PHE A 66 0.82 7.81 -10.06
C PHE A 66 1.54 8.78 -9.11
N GLN A 67 1.13 10.03 -9.05
CA GLN A 67 1.81 11.06 -8.25
C GLN A 67 1.93 10.73 -6.76
N ASN A 68 1.02 9.90 -6.24
CA ASN A 68 1.00 9.45 -4.84
C ASN A 68 1.79 8.15 -4.62
N SER A 69 2.61 7.73 -5.60
CA SER A 69 3.44 6.54 -5.50
C SER A 69 4.90 6.83 -5.77
N ASP A 70 5.79 6.24 -4.95
CA ASP A 70 7.20 6.11 -5.28
C ASP A 70 7.40 4.93 -6.24
N VAL A 71 8.53 4.89 -6.94
CA VAL A 71 8.84 3.83 -7.91
C VAL A 71 10.20 3.26 -7.58
N VAL A 72 10.25 1.94 -7.41
CA VAL A 72 11.46 1.18 -7.10
C VAL A 72 11.66 0.08 -8.13
N VAL A 73 12.87 -0.08 -8.62
CA VAL A 73 13.27 -1.23 -9.43
C VAL A 73 14.14 -2.13 -8.58
N ALA A 74 13.67 -3.34 -8.33
CA ALA A 74 14.43 -4.34 -7.61
C ALA A 74 15.54 -4.90 -8.51
N GLU A 75 16.78 -4.72 -8.09
CA GLU A 75 17.95 -5.35 -8.71
C GLU A 75 18.45 -6.45 -7.77
N TYR A 76 18.21 -7.69 -8.13
CA TYR A 76 18.66 -8.86 -7.40
C TYR A 76 19.43 -9.80 -8.33
N PRO A 77 20.37 -10.61 -7.80
CA PRO A 77 21.14 -11.50 -8.63
C PRO A 77 20.24 -12.56 -9.27
N THR A 78 20.31 -12.67 -10.58
CA THR A 78 19.71 -13.81 -11.28
C THR A 78 20.78 -14.86 -11.56
N PRO A 79 20.43 -16.17 -11.65
CA PRO A 79 21.39 -17.22 -11.86
C PRO A 79 22.23 -16.91 -13.10
N SER A 80 23.53 -16.82 -12.91
CA SER A 80 24.52 -16.94 -13.97
C SER A 80 25.05 -18.37 -13.92
N MET A 81 25.66 -18.87 -14.98
CA MET A 81 26.21 -20.23 -15.10
C MET A 81 27.11 -20.68 -13.91
N ARG A 82 27.34 -19.85 -12.90
CA ARG A 82 28.21 -20.12 -11.74
C ARG A 82 27.50 -20.02 -10.37
N GLY A 83 26.24 -19.61 -10.32
CA GLY A 83 25.52 -19.41 -9.06
C GLY A 83 24.44 -20.47 -8.87
N LYS A 84 24.55 -21.30 -7.85
CA LYS A 84 23.57 -22.35 -7.51
C LYS A 84 22.66 -21.86 -6.39
N LEU A 85 21.81 -20.86 -6.67
CA LEU A 85 20.83 -20.36 -5.72
C LEU A 85 19.47 -21.01 -5.99
N SER A 86 18.79 -21.49 -4.95
CA SER A 86 17.40 -21.95 -5.05
C SER A 86 16.44 -20.76 -5.15
N SER A 87 15.17 -21.02 -5.50
CA SER A 87 14.10 -20.03 -5.48
C SER A 87 13.98 -19.37 -4.11
N ALA A 88 14.04 -20.16 -3.02
CA ALA A 88 13.99 -19.67 -1.64
C ALA A 88 15.13 -18.70 -1.31
N GLN A 89 16.35 -18.97 -1.75
CA GLN A 89 17.49 -18.07 -1.54
C GLN A 89 17.34 -16.77 -2.34
N LEU A 90 16.81 -16.84 -3.57
CA LEU A 90 16.59 -15.67 -4.40
C LEU A 90 15.43 -14.81 -3.88
N SER A 91 14.36 -15.43 -3.40
CA SER A 91 13.23 -14.72 -2.81
C SER A 91 13.64 -13.99 -1.53
N ASP A 92 14.51 -14.56 -0.70
CA ASP A 92 15.06 -13.90 0.48
C ASP A 92 15.99 -12.72 0.09
N LEU A 93 16.86 -12.91 -0.90
CA LEU A 93 17.68 -11.80 -1.43
C LEU A 93 16.84 -10.67 -2.00
N LEU A 94 15.76 -10.97 -2.70
CA LEU A 94 14.80 -9.99 -3.19
C LEU A 94 14.21 -9.21 -2.01
N TRP A 95 13.73 -9.89 -0.97
CA TRP A 95 13.19 -9.25 0.24
C TRP A 95 14.21 -8.31 0.91
N GLN A 96 15.45 -8.79 1.10
CA GLN A 96 16.53 -7.98 1.68
C GLN A 96 16.79 -6.73 0.85
N LYS A 97 16.76 -6.86 -0.48
CA LYS A 97 16.95 -5.73 -1.40
C LYS A 97 15.82 -4.71 -1.27
N LEU A 98 14.58 -5.15 -1.23
CA LEU A 98 13.42 -4.27 -1.05
C LEU A 98 13.43 -3.58 0.31
N LYS A 99 13.90 -4.26 1.36
CA LYS A 99 14.09 -3.68 2.69
C LYS A 99 15.18 -2.59 2.68
N GLN A 100 16.31 -2.82 2.02
CA GLN A 100 17.37 -1.80 1.84
C GLN A 100 16.89 -0.57 1.06
N GLN A 101 15.92 -0.75 0.18
CA GLN A 101 15.30 0.31 -0.63
C GLN A 101 14.07 0.95 0.06
N HIS A 102 13.85 0.66 1.36
CA HIS A 102 12.75 1.23 2.16
C HIS A 102 11.34 0.94 1.63
N VAL A 103 11.18 -0.12 0.83
CA VAL A 103 9.87 -0.49 0.24
C VAL A 103 8.84 -0.75 1.34
N TRP A 104 9.25 -1.44 2.41
CA TRP A 104 8.37 -1.82 3.52
C TRP A 104 8.05 -0.68 4.50
N ASP A 105 8.61 0.52 4.28
CA ASP A 105 8.29 1.72 5.06
C ASP A 105 7.04 2.45 4.51
N HIS A 106 6.58 2.09 3.31
CA HIS A 106 5.36 2.62 2.71
C HIS A 106 4.11 1.96 3.29
N SER A 107 2.99 2.69 3.27
CA SER A 107 1.69 2.17 3.74
C SER A 107 1.16 1.06 2.84
N GLU A 108 1.36 1.20 1.52
CA GLU A 108 0.93 0.24 0.51
C GLU A 108 2.04 -0.07 -0.49
N VAL A 109 2.13 -1.33 -0.88
CA VAL A 109 3.05 -1.83 -1.91
C VAL A 109 2.25 -2.44 -3.05
N VAL A 110 2.60 -2.11 -4.28
CA VAL A 110 2.10 -2.80 -5.47
C VAL A 110 3.30 -3.29 -6.29
N ILE A 111 3.18 -4.47 -6.88
CA ILE A 111 4.30 -5.14 -7.53
C ILE A 111 3.97 -5.41 -8.98
N ILE A 112 4.86 -4.99 -9.88
CA ILE A 112 4.90 -5.37 -11.28
C ILE A 112 5.98 -6.42 -11.41
N ALA A 113 5.59 -7.65 -11.69
CA ALA A 113 6.50 -8.78 -11.79
C ALA A 113 6.54 -9.35 -13.20
N HIS A 114 7.71 -9.77 -13.65
CA HIS A 114 7.91 -10.38 -14.95
C HIS A 114 8.48 -11.79 -14.81
N SER A 115 7.86 -12.75 -15.50
CA SER A 115 8.43 -14.10 -15.62
C SER A 115 8.74 -14.73 -14.26
N LEU A 116 9.94 -15.27 -14.05
CA LEU A 116 10.44 -15.78 -12.77
C LEU A 116 10.22 -14.82 -11.61
N GLY A 117 10.30 -13.50 -11.85
CA GLY A 117 10.10 -12.49 -10.81
C GLY A 117 8.74 -12.58 -10.11
N GLY A 118 7.70 -13.09 -10.79
CA GLY A 118 6.40 -13.36 -10.18
C GLY A 118 6.47 -14.50 -9.15
N ILE A 119 7.07 -15.62 -9.51
CA ILE A 119 7.27 -16.77 -8.60
C ILE A 119 8.08 -16.37 -7.37
N LEU A 120 9.20 -15.64 -7.56
CA LEU A 120 10.03 -15.17 -6.45
C LEU A 120 9.29 -14.17 -5.57
N THR A 121 8.43 -13.34 -6.15
CA THR A 121 7.57 -12.41 -5.40
C THR A 121 6.58 -13.18 -4.52
N GLU A 122 5.91 -14.19 -5.05
CA GLU A 122 4.94 -14.99 -4.30
C GLU A 122 5.62 -15.75 -3.16
N GLU A 123 6.75 -16.41 -3.42
CA GLU A 123 7.53 -17.11 -2.40
C GLU A 123 8.05 -16.14 -1.32
N MET A 124 8.56 -14.98 -1.70
CA MET A 124 9.00 -13.92 -0.80
C MET A 124 7.87 -13.50 0.17
N LEU A 125 6.67 -13.26 -0.36
CA LEU A 125 5.54 -12.81 0.46
C LEU A 125 5.03 -13.88 1.42
N LEU A 126 5.08 -15.15 1.02
CA LEU A 126 4.79 -16.28 1.89
C LEU A 126 5.79 -16.40 3.05
N ASN A 127 7.08 -16.18 2.76
CA ASN A 127 8.14 -16.25 3.74
C ASN A 127 8.20 -15.04 4.69
N HIS A 128 7.64 -13.88 4.27
CA HIS A 128 7.64 -12.62 5.02
C HIS A 128 6.23 -12.05 5.23
N PRO A 129 5.32 -12.77 5.93
CA PRO A 129 3.90 -12.39 6.04
C PRO A 129 3.68 -11.06 6.77
N ALA A 130 4.61 -10.63 7.63
CA ALA A 130 4.53 -9.34 8.32
C ALA A 130 4.63 -8.13 7.36
N ASP A 131 5.37 -8.28 6.26
CA ASP A 131 5.50 -7.25 5.22
C ASP A 131 4.44 -7.43 4.13
N ALA A 132 4.02 -8.67 3.86
CA ALA A 132 3.00 -9.01 2.88
C ALA A 132 1.65 -8.31 3.13
N VAL A 133 1.32 -7.96 4.38
CA VAL A 133 0.10 -7.19 4.73
C VAL A 133 0.03 -5.83 4.05
N ARG A 134 1.16 -5.27 3.62
CA ARG A 134 1.23 -3.99 2.90
C ARG A 134 1.01 -4.14 1.40
N VAL A 135 1.12 -5.36 0.88
CA VAL A 135 0.97 -5.61 -0.57
C VAL A 135 -0.50 -5.59 -0.93
N ARG A 136 -0.88 -4.65 -1.77
CA ARG A 136 -2.26 -4.48 -2.21
C ARG A 136 -2.61 -5.39 -3.37
N PHE A 137 -1.73 -5.46 -4.35
CA PHE A 137 -1.87 -6.34 -5.51
C PHE A 137 -0.52 -6.59 -6.21
N ILE A 138 -0.51 -7.64 -7.01
CA ILE A 138 0.58 -8.00 -7.93
C ILE A 138 0.02 -7.99 -9.34
N VAL A 139 0.77 -7.43 -10.30
CA VAL A 139 0.49 -7.58 -11.73
C VAL A 139 1.62 -8.40 -12.35
N SER A 140 1.29 -9.63 -12.73
CA SER A 140 2.22 -10.62 -13.26
C SER A 140 2.18 -10.62 -14.79
N TYR A 141 3.32 -10.35 -15.40
CA TYR A 141 3.50 -10.38 -16.86
C TYR A 141 4.22 -11.66 -17.23
N SER A 142 3.51 -12.59 -17.87
CA SER A 142 4.03 -13.91 -18.31
C SER A 142 4.78 -14.65 -17.21
N THR A 143 4.21 -14.74 -16.01
CA THR A 143 4.75 -15.54 -14.91
C THR A 143 4.38 -17.01 -15.10
N PRO A 144 5.33 -17.95 -15.05
CA PRO A 144 5.08 -19.36 -15.37
C PRO A 144 4.59 -20.16 -14.16
N HIS A 145 3.38 -19.94 -13.69
CA HIS A 145 2.83 -20.60 -12.49
C HIS A 145 2.68 -22.13 -12.61
N GLU A 146 2.57 -22.67 -13.85
CA GLU A 146 2.48 -24.11 -14.11
C GLU A 146 3.79 -24.73 -14.62
N GLY A 147 4.90 -24.01 -14.58
CA GLY A 147 6.22 -24.51 -14.91
C GLY A 147 6.47 -24.85 -16.38
N SER A 148 5.54 -24.56 -17.31
CA SER A 148 5.71 -24.86 -18.74
C SER A 148 6.93 -24.18 -19.40
N PHE A 149 7.34 -23.06 -18.83
CA PHE A 149 8.54 -22.31 -19.19
C PHE A 149 9.84 -23.13 -19.02
N VAL A 150 9.88 -23.97 -17.99
CA VAL A 150 11.11 -24.61 -17.54
C VAL A 150 11.50 -25.79 -18.44
N ALA A 151 10.54 -26.47 -19.06
CA ALA A 151 10.86 -27.60 -19.92
C ALA A 151 11.78 -27.22 -21.09
N SER A 152 11.69 -26.00 -21.62
CA SER A 152 12.58 -25.50 -22.68
C SER A 152 13.95 -25.07 -22.16
N ILE A 153 14.02 -24.59 -20.91
CA ILE A 153 15.25 -24.07 -20.27
C ILE A 153 15.93 -25.15 -19.42
N ALA A 154 15.19 -26.05 -18.77
CA ALA A 154 15.74 -27.12 -17.97
C ALA A 154 16.69 -28.05 -18.73
N LYS A 155 16.48 -28.23 -20.02
CA LYS A 155 17.43 -28.95 -20.90
C LYS A 155 18.80 -28.28 -20.98
N ILE A 156 18.92 -27.01 -20.62
CA ILE A 156 20.17 -26.25 -20.70
C ILE A 156 20.89 -26.23 -19.35
N TYR A 157 20.15 -26.37 -18.25
CA TYR A 157 20.67 -26.21 -16.89
C TYR A 157 20.27 -27.37 -15.95
N ASP A 158 20.48 -28.59 -16.38
CA ASP A 158 20.06 -29.83 -15.68
C ASP A 158 20.56 -29.96 -14.22
N SER A 159 21.45 -29.09 -13.78
CA SER A 159 22.04 -29.08 -12.42
C SER A 159 21.81 -27.77 -11.65
N ASP A 160 20.97 -26.86 -12.14
CA ASP A 160 20.69 -25.61 -11.44
C ASP A 160 19.50 -25.79 -10.47
N PRO A 161 19.67 -25.58 -9.15
CA PRO A 161 18.59 -25.76 -8.16
C PRO A 161 17.35 -24.92 -8.46
N LEU A 162 17.50 -23.67 -8.90
CA LEU A 162 16.39 -22.80 -9.26
C LEU A 162 15.55 -23.38 -10.39
N LEU A 163 16.20 -23.89 -11.44
CA LEU A 163 15.50 -24.48 -12.57
C LEU A 163 14.87 -25.82 -12.21
N SER A 164 15.45 -26.54 -11.23
CA SER A 164 14.85 -27.73 -10.65
C SER A 164 13.53 -27.37 -9.93
N ASP A 165 13.53 -26.31 -9.13
CA ASP A 165 12.35 -25.85 -8.40
C ASP A 165 11.20 -25.41 -9.35
N LEU A 166 11.56 -24.92 -10.55
CA LEU A 166 10.61 -24.41 -11.54
C LEU A 166 10.19 -25.44 -12.61
N ARG A 167 10.52 -26.71 -12.46
CA ARG A 167 10.05 -27.78 -13.37
C ARG A 167 8.52 -27.88 -13.36
N SER A 168 7.97 -28.43 -14.44
CA SER A 168 6.52 -28.64 -14.51
C SER A 168 6.00 -29.46 -13.34
N SER A 169 4.73 -29.25 -13.00
CA SER A 169 4.06 -29.95 -11.90
C SER A 169 4.15 -31.48 -11.99
N ASN A 170 4.31 -32.03 -13.20
CA ASN A 170 4.51 -33.47 -13.41
C ASN A 170 5.90 -33.96 -12.95
N ASP A 171 6.88 -33.05 -12.86
CA ASP A 171 8.28 -33.39 -12.55
C ASP A 171 8.73 -32.87 -11.18
N ASN A 172 8.04 -31.87 -10.63
CA ASN A 172 8.35 -31.26 -9.33
C ASN A 172 7.12 -30.56 -8.74
N GLY A 173 6.79 -30.87 -7.49
CA GLY A 173 5.64 -30.31 -6.78
C GLY A 173 5.78 -28.86 -6.30
N PHE A 174 6.95 -28.22 -6.47
CA PHE A 174 7.23 -26.89 -5.90
C PHE A 174 6.17 -25.82 -6.26
N LEU A 175 5.78 -25.70 -7.54
CA LEU A 175 4.80 -24.72 -7.96
C LEU A 175 3.39 -25.04 -7.47
N ILE A 176 3.04 -26.32 -7.34
CA ILE A 176 1.78 -26.75 -6.72
C ILE A 176 1.78 -26.36 -5.24
N ASP A 177 2.84 -26.69 -4.53
CA ASP A 177 2.99 -26.37 -3.10
C ASP A 177 2.98 -24.86 -2.85
N LEU A 178 3.56 -24.07 -3.76
CA LEU A 178 3.55 -22.60 -3.70
C LEU A 178 2.12 -22.08 -3.80
N GLU A 179 1.34 -22.54 -4.76
CA GLU A 179 -0.06 -22.12 -4.97
C GLU A 179 -0.95 -22.60 -3.80
N ASP A 180 -0.78 -23.83 -3.30
CA ASP A 180 -1.53 -24.35 -2.16
C ASP A 180 -1.23 -23.55 -0.89
N LYS A 181 0.03 -23.20 -0.66
CA LYS A 181 0.42 -22.30 0.44
C LYS A 181 -0.16 -20.90 0.27
N TRP A 182 -0.15 -20.37 -0.97
CA TRP A 182 -0.73 -19.08 -1.26
C TRP A 182 -2.22 -19.03 -0.89
N ARG A 183 -3.00 -20.02 -1.33
CA ARG A 183 -4.45 -20.10 -1.06
C ARG A 183 -4.76 -20.33 0.41
N SER A 184 -3.93 -21.09 1.12
CA SER A 184 -4.18 -21.44 2.52
C SER A 184 -3.69 -20.38 3.51
N THR A 185 -2.78 -19.49 3.12
CA THR A 185 -2.22 -18.46 3.99
C THR A 185 -3.06 -17.19 3.95
N GLN A 186 -3.83 -16.92 5.01
CA GLN A 186 -4.80 -15.81 5.08
C GLN A 186 -4.23 -14.44 4.71
N THR A 187 -2.96 -14.18 5.01
CA THR A 187 -2.33 -12.88 4.73
C THR A 187 -2.19 -12.66 3.23
N VAL A 188 -1.58 -13.62 2.53
CA VAL A 188 -1.31 -13.49 1.10
C VAL A 188 -2.52 -13.79 0.23
N ALA A 189 -3.44 -14.66 0.68
CA ALA A 189 -4.67 -14.99 -0.05
C ALA A 189 -5.59 -13.77 -0.30
N LYS A 190 -5.38 -12.65 0.39
CA LYS A 190 -6.10 -11.39 0.21
C LYS A 190 -5.44 -10.46 -0.81
N ILE A 191 -4.23 -10.78 -1.27
CA ILE A 191 -3.50 -9.99 -2.25
C ILE A 191 -4.04 -10.34 -3.63
N HIS A 192 -4.56 -9.35 -4.34
CA HIS A 192 -5.04 -9.53 -5.70
C HIS A 192 -3.90 -9.85 -6.67
N ARG A 193 -4.10 -10.86 -7.53
CA ARG A 193 -3.15 -11.26 -8.57
C ARG A 193 -3.74 -11.01 -9.95
N TYR A 194 -3.32 -9.95 -10.61
CA TYR A 194 -3.70 -9.59 -11.97
C TYR A 194 -2.66 -10.10 -12.96
N CYS A 195 -3.09 -10.67 -14.07
CA CYS A 195 -2.19 -11.33 -15.00
C CYS A 195 -2.29 -10.80 -16.43
N ALA A 196 -1.14 -10.72 -17.07
CA ALA A 196 -1.00 -10.47 -18.50
C ALA A 196 -0.17 -11.56 -19.15
N TYR A 197 -0.53 -11.92 -20.39
CA TYR A 197 0.14 -12.99 -21.13
C TYR A 197 0.59 -12.57 -22.52
N GLU A 198 1.72 -13.14 -22.95
CA GLU A 198 2.33 -12.94 -24.26
C GLU A 198 1.58 -13.72 -25.35
N THR A 199 1.60 -13.20 -26.58
CA THR A 199 0.97 -13.87 -27.72
C THR A 199 1.89 -14.11 -28.91
N LEU A 200 3.11 -13.58 -28.86
CA LEU A 200 4.12 -13.80 -29.89
C LEU A 200 5.23 -14.71 -29.36
N ASP A 201 5.84 -15.46 -30.29
CA ASP A 201 6.97 -16.32 -29.95
C ASP A 201 8.24 -15.48 -29.82
N THR A 202 9.04 -15.78 -28.80
CA THR A 202 10.33 -15.15 -28.56
C THR A 202 11.39 -15.70 -29.51
N SER A 203 12.11 -14.81 -30.18
CA SER A 203 13.17 -15.17 -31.09
C SER A 203 14.48 -15.51 -30.37
N ALA A 204 15.27 -16.41 -30.93
CA ALA A 204 16.63 -16.65 -30.47
C ALA A 204 17.47 -15.38 -30.64
N GLY A 205 18.22 -14.97 -29.61
CA GLY A 205 19.19 -13.86 -29.75
C GLY A 205 19.26 -12.89 -28.57
N GLU A 206 18.19 -12.55 -27.88
CA GLU A 206 18.19 -11.63 -26.73
C GLU A 206 17.67 -12.26 -25.47
N GLY A 207 18.21 -11.85 -24.33
CA GLY A 207 17.75 -12.29 -23.03
C GLY A 207 17.66 -13.81 -22.93
N ILE A 208 16.51 -14.30 -22.47
CA ILE A 208 16.22 -15.72 -22.41
C ILE A 208 16.15 -16.39 -23.81
N GLY A 209 15.80 -15.63 -24.84
CA GLY A 209 15.69 -16.13 -26.22
C GLY A 209 16.97 -16.78 -26.73
N ARG A 210 18.16 -16.34 -26.26
CA ARG A 210 19.47 -16.93 -26.66
C ARG A 210 19.62 -18.39 -26.22
N TYR A 211 18.81 -18.83 -25.26
CA TYR A 211 18.85 -20.20 -24.71
C TYR A 211 17.75 -21.11 -25.29
N LEU A 212 16.82 -20.57 -26.06
CA LEU A 212 15.68 -21.35 -26.56
C LEU A 212 16.00 -22.20 -27.80
N GLY A 213 17.12 -21.97 -28.48
CA GLY A 213 17.53 -22.74 -29.65
C GLY A 213 16.63 -22.62 -30.90
N ALA A 214 15.35 -22.19 -30.70
CA ALA A 214 14.37 -21.97 -31.75
C ALA A 214 13.37 -20.89 -31.28
N ARG A 215 12.65 -20.31 -32.26
CA ARG A 215 11.56 -19.38 -31.97
C ARG A 215 10.42 -20.12 -31.29
N THR A 216 10.02 -19.72 -30.06
CA THR A 216 9.00 -20.40 -29.29
C THR A 216 8.28 -19.47 -28.30
N ARG A 217 7.04 -19.81 -27.94
CA ARG A 217 6.33 -19.22 -26.82
C ARG A 217 7.01 -19.63 -25.52
N VAL A 218 7.42 -18.66 -24.71
CA VAL A 218 8.16 -18.95 -23.47
C VAL A 218 7.21 -19.41 -22.38
N VAL A 219 6.08 -18.72 -22.17
CA VAL A 219 5.06 -19.11 -21.21
C VAL A 219 3.73 -19.32 -21.92
N SER A 220 3.09 -20.47 -21.69
CA SER A 220 1.77 -20.75 -22.24
C SER A 220 0.70 -19.86 -21.60
N TYR A 221 -0.41 -19.66 -22.31
CA TYR A 221 -1.59 -18.95 -21.77
C TYR A 221 -1.99 -19.53 -20.41
N TYR A 222 -2.16 -20.84 -20.31
CA TYR A 222 -2.60 -21.51 -19.11
C TYR A 222 -1.66 -21.25 -17.93
N SER A 223 -0.36 -21.39 -18.15
CA SER A 223 0.65 -21.14 -17.11
C SER A 223 0.72 -19.66 -16.71
N ALA A 224 0.59 -18.74 -17.65
CA ALA A 224 0.64 -17.29 -17.37
C ALA A 224 -0.61 -16.77 -16.63
N THR A 225 -1.70 -17.52 -16.64
CA THR A 225 -2.99 -17.10 -16.08
C THR A 225 -3.46 -17.95 -14.91
N PHE A 226 -2.72 -18.98 -14.55
CA PHE A 226 -3.02 -19.84 -13.41
C PHE A 226 -2.93 -19.06 -12.11
N GLY A 227 -3.91 -19.24 -11.23
CA GLY A 227 -3.95 -18.60 -9.92
C GLY A 227 -4.25 -17.10 -9.93
N CYS A 228 -4.57 -16.52 -11.11
CA CYS A 228 -4.97 -15.11 -11.20
C CYS A 228 -6.40 -14.88 -10.71
N ASP A 229 -6.70 -13.66 -10.30
CA ASP A 229 -8.04 -13.27 -9.89
C ASP A 229 -9.04 -13.47 -11.04
N THR A 230 -10.20 -14.02 -10.71
CA THR A 230 -11.25 -14.29 -11.69
C THR A 230 -12.09 -13.07 -12.05
N ASP A 231 -12.10 -12.08 -11.19
CA ASP A 231 -12.92 -10.86 -11.35
C ASP A 231 -12.34 -9.90 -12.41
N THR A 232 -11.07 -10.05 -12.74
CA THR A 232 -10.42 -9.29 -13.82
C THR A 232 -9.84 -10.27 -14.83
N PRO A 233 -10.38 -10.33 -16.06
CA PRO A 233 -9.85 -11.22 -17.08
C PRO A 233 -8.37 -10.98 -17.36
N PRO A 234 -7.57 -12.05 -17.54
CA PRO A 234 -6.16 -11.90 -17.90
C PRO A 234 -5.97 -11.08 -19.18
N GLN A 235 -5.04 -10.13 -19.15
CA GLN A 235 -4.80 -9.22 -20.26
C GLN A 235 -3.97 -9.88 -21.36
N LYS A 236 -4.52 -9.93 -22.56
CA LYS A 236 -3.79 -10.30 -23.76
C LYS A 236 -2.86 -9.18 -24.19
N ILE A 237 -1.58 -9.46 -24.38
CA ILE A 237 -0.59 -8.49 -24.92
C ILE A 237 0.04 -9.04 -26.20
N VAL A 238 0.00 -8.24 -27.27
CA VAL A 238 0.61 -8.62 -28.55
C VAL A 238 2.11 -8.31 -28.49
N ALA A 239 2.82 -9.16 -27.78
CA ALA A 239 4.27 -9.10 -27.61
C ALA A 239 4.84 -10.50 -27.37
N ASP A 240 6.15 -10.65 -27.50
CA ASP A 240 6.89 -11.81 -27.05
C ASP A 240 7.26 -11.69 -25.56
N HIS A 241 7.91 -12.71 -25.00
CA HIS A 241 8.24 -12.78 -23.57
C HIS A 241 9.08 -11.61 -23.06
N ILE A 242 9.92 -11.03 -23.90
CA ILE A 242 10.79 -9.91 -23.54
C ILE A 242 10.06 -8.58 -23.76
N GLY A 243 9.34 -8.47 -24.87
CA GLY A 243 8.62 -7.26 -25.25
C GLY A 243 7.42 -6.93 -24.37
N ILE A 244 6.81 -7.96 -23.74
CA ILE A 244 5.61 -7.77 -22.91
C ILE A 244 5.81 -6.78 -21.76
N VAL A 245 7.04 -6.59 -21.27
CA VAL A 245 7.39 -5.65 -20.19
C VAL A 245 8.15 -4.42 -20.67
N ARG A 246 8.13 -4.15 -21.97
CA ARG A 246 8.84 -3.03 -22.61
C ARG A 246 7.88 -2.09 -23.34
N PRO A 247 6.92 -1.45 -22.63
CA PRO A 247 6.00 -0.52 -23.26
C PRO A 247 6.75 0.66 -23.89
N ALA A 248 6.50 0.88 -25.18
CA ALA A 248 7.13 1.97 -25.93
C ALA A 248 6.55 3.36 -25.60
N SER A 249 5.39 3.39 -24.95
CA SER A 249 4.68 4.61 -24.53
C SER A 249 3.63 4.29 -23.48
N ARG A 250 2.97 5.32 -22.93
CA ARG A 250 1.82 5.17 -22.01
C ARG A 250 0.56 4.59 -22.68
N SER A 251 0.50 4.56 -24.01
CA SER A 251 -0.61 3.94 -24.75
C SER A 251 -0.38 2.46 -25.09
N ALA A 252 0.77 1.89 -24.73
CA ALA A 252 1.03 0.47 -24.95
C ALA A 252 0.18 -0.41 -24.03
N ASP A 253 -0.29 -1.56 -24.52
CA ASP A 253 -1.22 -2.46 -23.80
C ASP A 253 -0.70 -2.85 -22.39
N ALA A 254 0.59 -3.12 -22.25
CA ALA A 254 1.18 -3.44 -20.96
C ALA A 254 1.07 -2.30 -19.95
N TYR A 255 1.27 -1.06 -20.39
CA TYR A 255 1.16 0.12 -19.55
C TYR A 255 -0.31 0.41 -19.19
N THR A 256 -1.20 0.40 -20.19
CA THR A 256 -2.62 0.72 -19.99
C THR A 256 -3.30 -0.30 -19.10
N PHE A 257 -2.94 -1.58 -19.19
CA PHE A 257 -3.42 -2.61 -18.28
C PHE A 257 -3.02 -2.31 -16.83
N PHE A 258 -1.73 -2.04 -16.58
CA PHE A 258 -1.30 -1.67 -15.22
C PHE A 258 -2.00 -0.40 -14.73
N ALA A 259 -2.11 0.63 -15.57
CA ALA A 259 -2.79 1.86 -15.19
C ALA A 259 -4.27 1.63 -14.84
N HIS A 260 -4.97 0.77 -15.59
CA HIS A 260 -6.35 0.38 -15.29
C HIS A 260 -6.46 -0.36 -13.95
N VAL A 261 -5.60 -1.36 -13.71
CA VAL A 261 -5.56 -2.07 -12.42
C VAL A 261 -5.28 -1.11 -11.27
N TYR A 262 -4.31 -0.21 -11.45
CA TYR A 262 -3.95 0.76 -10.42
C TYR A 262 -5.12 1.71 -10.07
N GLN A 263 -5.84 2.22 -11.07
CA GLN A 263 -6.99 3.11 -10.88
C GLN A 263 -8.15 2.42 -10.17
N ASN A 264 -8.37 1.13 -10.45
CA ASN A 264 -9.41 0.33 -9.78
C ASN A 264 -9.03 -0.10 -8.36
N ASN A 265 -7.78 0.14 -7.95
CA ASN A 265 -7.29 -0.10 -6.60
C ASN A 265 -6.78 1.20 -5.96
N PRO A 266 -7.66 2.15 -5.61
CA PRO A 266 -7.25 3.44 -5.06
C PRO A 266 -6.50 3.26 -3.73
N ILE A 267 -5.62 4.21 -3.42
CA ILE A 267 -4.95 4.27 -2.12
C ILE A 267 -5.99 4.62 -1.07
N ILE A 268 -6.07 3.83 -0.02
CA ILE A 268 -7.02 4.04 1.07
C ILE A 268 -6.34 4.78 2.21
N GLN A 269 -6.86 5.95 2.53
CA GLN A 269 -6.45 6.71 3.70
C GLN A 269 -7.42 6.47 4.85
N VAL A 270 -6.89 6.15 6.02
CA VAL A 270 -7.67 6.08 7.24
C VAL A 270 -7.74 7.47 7.85
N VAL A 271 -8.95 8.00 7.96
CA VAL A 271 -9.22 9.33 8.54
C VAL A 271 -10.05 9.15 9.80
N GLN A 272 -9.68 9.89 10.85
CA GLN A 272 -10.55 10.06 12.01
C GLN A 272 -11.23 11.42 11.93
N SER A 273 -12.53 11.44 12.15
CA SER A 273 -13.34 12.66 12.19
C SER A 273 -14.22 12.67 13.42
N VAL A 274 -14.56 13.87 13.90
CA VAL A 274 -15.55 14.04 14.94
C VAL A 274 -16.85 14.50 14.28
N ARG A 275 -17.94 13.82 14.62
CA ARG A 275 -19.29 14.18 14.17
C ARG A 275 -20.14 14.47 15.38
N ASP A 276 -20.84 15.57 15.31
CA ASP A 276 -21.68 16.06 16.40
C ASP A 276 -23.15 15.78 16.10
N ASN A 277 -23.84 15.25 17.09
CA ASN A 277 -25.29 15.14 17.07
C ASN A 277 -25.88 15.84 18.30
N LYS A 278 -26.74 16.82 18.04
CA LYS A 278 -27.33 17.66 19.07
C LYS A 278 -28.78 17.31 19.27
N ILE A 279 -29.14 16.93 20.50
CA ILE A 279 -30.53 16.81 20.96
C ILE A 279 -30.90 18.14 21.59
N SER A 280 -31.76 18.90 20.93
CA SER A 280 -32.15 20.24 21.35
C SER A 280 -33.43 20.25 22.19
N ALA A 281 -33.54 21.28 23.01
CA ALA A 281 -34.77 21.65 23.73
C ALA A 281 -35.30 20.57 24.67
N LEU A 282 -34.46 20.06 25.57
CA LEU A 282 -34.91 19.31 26.72
C LEU A 282 -35.43 20.30 27.76
N TYR A 283 -36.76 20.39 27.92
CA TYR A 283 -37.40 21.35 28.82
C TYR A 283 -37.62 20.78 30.21
N VAL A 284 -37.61 21.66 31.19
CA VAL A 284 -37.90 21.31 32.58
C VAL A 284 -38.65 22.47 33.26
N ASP A 285 -39.72 22.14 33.98
CA ASP A 285 -40.41 23.11 34.81
C ASP A 285 -39.54 23.51 36.01
N CYS A 286 -39.80 24.69 36.58
CA CYS A 286 -39.05 25.15 37.73
C CYS A 286 -39.21 24.14 38.91
N ASN A 287 -38.10 23.89 39.63
CA ASN A 287 -37.97 22.90 40.70
C ASN A 287 -38.21 21.42 40.33
N ARG A 288 -38.53 21.10 39.10
CA ARG A 288 -38.58 19.71 38.62
C ARG A 288 -37.24 19.26 38.08
N THR A 289 -37.08 17.94 37.96
CA THR A 289 -35.94 17.31 37.36
C THR A 289 -36.32 16.78 35.98
N ASN A 290 -35.49 17.04 34.98
CA ASN A 290 -35.49 16.32 33.71
C ASN A 290 -34.31 15.38 33.73
N ALA A 291 -34.55 14.09 33.57
CA ALA A 291 -33.52 13.08 33.56
C ALA A 291 -33.94 11.92 32.67
N ALA A 292 -32.97 11.32 32.02
CA ALA A 292 -33.12 10.04 31.33
C ALA A 292 -31.88 9.18 31.59
N ASP A 293 -32.12 7.89 31.71
CA ASP A 293 -31.04 6.91 31.85
C ASP A 293 -30.63 6.29 30.54
N ASP A 294 -31.45 6.47 29.50
CA ASP A 294 -31.26 5.86 28.17
C ASP A 294 -31.81 6.77 27.07
N LEU A 295 -31.22 7.96 26.94
CA LEU A 295 -31.46 8.80 25.76
C LEU A 295 -30.67 8.23 24.57
N GLN A 296 -31.41 7.82 23.55
CA GLN A 296 -30.80 7.25 22.33
C GLN A 296 -30.44 8.35 21.35
N VAL A 297 -29.15 8.45 21.01
CA VAL A 297 -28.63 9.43 20.09
C VAL A 297 -27.96 8.68 18.90
N PRO A 298 -28.59 8.63 17.72
CA PRO A 298 -28.07 7.89 16.60
C PRO A 298 -26.94 8.62 15.90
N ILE A 299 -26.03 7.86 15.28
CA ILE A 299 -25.11 8.33 14.27
C ILE A 299 -25.27 7.51 12.99
N ALA A 300 -25.40 8.15 11.86
CA ALA A 300 -25.35 7.48 10.57
C ALA A 300 -23.90 7.20 10.20
N LEU A 301 -23.53 5.93 10.04
CA LEU A 301 -22.25 5.48 9.53
C LEU A 301 -22.38 5.15 8.02
N ASP A 302 -21.41 5.56 7.23
CA ASP A 302 -21.38 5.24 5.80
C ASP A 302 -20.71 3.88 5.57
N PRO A 303 -21.45 2.86 5.12
CA PRO A 303 -20.89 1.54 4.86
C PRO A 303 -19.91 1.53 3.69
N ASN A 304 -20.02 2.46 2.73
CA ASN A 304 -19.11 2.54 1.59
C ASN A 304 -17.72 3.02 2.01
N LEU A 305 -17.64 3.80 3.08
CA LEU A 305 -16.40 4.28 3.67
C LEU A 305 -15.91 3.37 4.81
N ARG A 306 -16.53 2.22 5.01
CA ARG A 306 -16.25 1.26 6.10
C ARG A 306 -16.10 1.95 7.45
N GLU A 307 -17.01 2.86 7.73
CA GLU A 307 -16.96 3.66 8.94
C GLU A 307 -17.12 2.82 10.18
N GLN A 308 -16.33 3.15 11.19
CA GLN A 308 -16.36 2.52 12.51
C GLN A 308 -16.40 3.60 13.58
N LEU A 309 -17.33 3.48 14.52
CA LEU A 309 -17.35 4.32 15.69
C LEU A 309 -16.25 3.88 16.67
N LEU A 310 -15.37 4.81 17.02
CA LEU A 310 -14.28 4.59 17.98
C LEU A 310 -14.66 4.97 19.40
N SER A 311 -15.33 6.11 19.55
CA SER A 311 -15.77 6.62 20.85
C SER A 311 -16.94 7.57 20.70
N ALA A 312 -17.67 7.79 21.80
CA ALA A 312 -18.67 8.83 21.91
C ALA A 312 -18.54 9.53 23.26
N GLN A 313 -18.72 10.85 23.27
CA GLN A 313 -18.76 11.68 24.49
C GLN A 313 -19.96 12.58 24.42
N ALA A 314 -20.53 12.94 25.60
CA ALA A 314 -21.69 13.79 25.65
C ALA A 314 -21.48 14.95 26.63
N GLU A 315 -22.02 16.11 26.28
CA GLU A 315 -22.05 17.28 27.15
C GLU A 315 -23.39 18.01 27.07
N LEU A 316 -23.72 18.78 28.12
CA LEU A 316 -24.87 19.68 28.13
C LEU A 316 -24.43 21.05 27.59
N VAL A 317 -25.15 21.53 26.60
CA VAL A 317 -24.93 22.82 25.95
C VAL A 317 -26.24 23.64 25.97
N ASP A 318 -26.17 24.93 25.60
CA ASP A 318 -27.33 25.84 25.53
C ASP A 318 -28.21 25.80 26.80
N GLN A 319 -27.57 25.89 27.94
CA GLN A 319 -28.25 25.83 29.24
C GLN A 319 -28.87 27.18 29.57
N ASP A 320 -30.20 27.20 29.81
CA ASP A 320 -30.93 28.36 30.30
C ASP A 320 -31.86 27.97 31.45
N ARG A 321 -31.76 28.67 32.56
CA ARG A 321 -32.60 28.47 33.75
C ARG A 321 -32.62 27.04 34.30
N VAL A 322 -31.45 26.40 34.26
CA VAL A 322 -31.22 25.07 34.83
C VAL A 322 -30.17 25.11 35.93
N ARG A 323 -30.24 24.16 36.86
CA ARG A 323 -29.28 23.95 37.96
C ARG A 323 -29.07 22.45 38.22
N ASP A 324 -28.18 22.11 39.12
CA ASP A 324 -27.88 20.73 39.51
C ASP A 324 -27.65 19.85 38.29
N VAL A 325 -26.84 20.36 37.35
CA VAL A 325 -26.52 19.71 36.09
C VAL A 325 -25.53 18.59 36.34
N ALA A 326 -25.94 17.35 36.09
CA ALA A 326 -25.03 16.22 36.04
C ALA A 326 -24.41 16.13 34.63
N THR A 327 -23.09 15.93 34.55
CA THR A 327 -22.42 15.69 33.28
C THR A 327 -23.05 14.49 32.58
N PRO A 328 -23.53 14.63 31.33
CA PRO A 328 -24.06 13.50 30.58
C PRO A 328 -22.99 12.43 30.37
N VAL A 329 -23.40 11.18 30.44
CA VAL A 329 -22.51 10.02 30.29
C VAL A 329 -23.03 9.12 29.22
N VAL A 330 -22.16 8.83 28.22
CA VAL A 330 -22.42 7.77 27.23
C VAL A 330 -22.17 6.43 27.93
N LYS A 331 -23.21 5.67 28.21
CA LYS A 331 -23.14 4.36 28.89
C LYS A 331 -22.64 3.26 27.96
N LYS A 332 -23.07 3.27 26.69
CA LYS A 332 -22.67 2.33 25.64
C LYS A 332 -23.01 2.93 24.29
N VAL A 333 -22.38 2.35 23.26
CA VAL A 333 -22.83 2.48 21.88
C VAL A 333 -23.15 1.07 21.38
N ASP A 334 -24.30 0.91 20.76
CA ASP A 334 -24.75 -0.38 20.26
C ASP A 334 -24.18 -0.68 18.84
N ALA A 335 -24.46 -1.90 18.36
CA ALA A 335 -24.02 -2.35 17.03
C ALA A 335 -24.66 -1.57 15.86
N PHE A 336 -25.70 -0.80 16.12
CA PHE A 336 -26.40 0.03 15.13
C PHE A 336 -25.91 1.49 15.12
N GLY A 337 -24.90 1.82 15.93
CA GLY A 337 -24.36 3.18 16.02
C GLY A 337 -25.23 4.11 16.88
N ILE A 338 -26.01 3.59 17.83
CA ILE A 338 -26.79 4.39 18.73
C ILE A 338 -26.03 4.56 20.03
N ALA A 339 -25.76 5.81 20.43
CA ALA A 339 -25.21 6.12 21.74
C ALA A 339 -26.37 6.20 22.80
N HIS A 340 -26.20 5.45 23.86
CA HIS A 340 -27.12 5.45 25.02
C HIS A 340 -26.60 6.39 26.11
N VAL A 341 -27.24 7.53 26.27
CA VAL A 341 -26.76 8.63 27.10
C VAL A 341 -27.65 8.77 28.34
N SER A 342 -27.03 8.83 29.52
CA SER A 342 -27.73 9.25 30.75
C SER A 342 -27.45 10.72 31.04
N TYR A 343 -28.45 11.44 31.49
CA TYR A 343 -28.34 12.83 31.90
C TYR A 343 -29.32 13.19 33.01
N SER A 344 -29.04 14.29 33.72
CA SER A 344 -29.95 14.86 34.70
C SER A 344 -29.66 16.34 34.91
N PHE A 345 -30.71 17.15 34.97
CA PHE A 345 -30.66 18.55 35.40
C PHE A 345 -32.00 18.99 35.99
N LYS A 346 -31.99 20.07 36.79
CA LYS A 346 -33.20 20.64 37.42
C LYS A 346 -33.49 22.02 36.88
N GLY A 347 -34.75 22.40 36.86
CA GLY A 347 -35.15 23.76 36.60
C GLY A 347 -34.66 24.70 37.69
N ALA A 348 -34.28 25.93 37.30
CA ALA A 348 -33.99 26.98 38.27
C ALA A 348 -35.24 27.26 39.13
N GLY A 349 -35.03 27.48 40.41
CA GLY A 349 -36.14 27.68 41.36
C GLY A 349 -37.01 28.87 40.99
N ARG A 350 -38.15 29.01 41.73
CA ARG A 350 -39.13 30.11 41.58
C ARG A 350 -38.44 31.46 41.78
N ASN A 351 -38.62 32.38 40.84
CA ASN A 351 -38.14 33.75 40.93
C ASN A 351 -39.29 34.65 41.37
N LEU A 352 -39.05 35.56 42.32
CA LEU A 352 -40.04 36.48 42.84
C LEU A 352 -40.66 37.41 41.79
N LEU A 353 -39.90 37.75 40.72
CA LEU A 353 -40.32 38.64 39.66
C LEU A 353 -40.92 37.92 38.43
N LEU A 354 -40.43 36.74 38.10
CA LEU A 354 -40.79 36.00 36.89
C LEU A 354 -41.64 34.77 37.13
N GLY A 355 -42.02 34.48 38.41
CA GLY A 355 -42.77 33.31 38.75
C GLY A 355 -41.97 32.02 38.65
N CYS A 356 -42.43 31.08 37.85
CA CYS A 356 -41.81 29.77 37.63
C CYS A 356 -41.51 29.52 36.13
N PRO A 357 -40.50 30.16 35.60
CA PRO A 357 -40.16 29.98 34.18
C PRO A 357 -39.61 28.57 33.93
N ALA A 358 -39.96 28.01 32.78
CA ALA A 358 -39.36 26.77 32.32
C ALA A 358 -37.89 26.99 31.95
N GLY A 359 -37.05 26.06 32.30
CA GLY A 359 -35.65 26.01 31.84
C GLY A 359 -35.49 25.02 30.68
N HIS A 360 -34.38 25.10 29.99
CA HIS A 360 -34.02 24.13 28.98
C HIS A 360 -32.50 23.90 28.87
N ALA A 361 -32.13 22.78 28.29
CA ALA A 361 -30.77 22.46 27.90
C ALA A 361 -30.77 21.62 26.62
N SER A 362 -29.64 21.52 25.99
CA SER A 362 -29.44 20.60 24.87
C SER A 362 -28.31 19.63 25.21
N ILE A 363 -28.37 18.42 24.70
CA ILE A 363 -27.26 17.46 24.78
C ILE A 363 -26.56 17.43 23.43
N LEU A 364 -25.25 17.61 23.46
CA LEU A 364 -24.38 17.45 22.32
C LEU A 364 -23.56 16.17 22.49
N VAL A 365 -23.63 15.27 21.52
CA VAL A 365 -22.86 14.03 21.54
C VAL A 365 -21.81 14.10 20.41
N HIS A 366 -20.55 14.00 20.82
CA HIS A 366 -19.39 13.96 19.93
C HIS A 366 -19.05 12.51 19.63
N PHE A 367 -19.14 12.11 18.38
CA PHE A 367 -18.78 10.79 17.90
C PHE A 367 -17.43 10.85 17.20
N THR A 368 -16.44 10.09 17.66
CA THR A 368 -15.19 9.90 16.94
C THR A 368 -15.35 8.71 15.98
N VAL A 369 -15.30 8.98 14.69
CA VAL A 369 -15.49 7.99 13.61
C VAL A 369 -14.19 7.78 12.87
N ARG A 370 -13.85 6.52 12.63
CA ARG A 370 -12.79 6.11 11.70
C ARG A 370 -13.44 5.78 10.36
N SER A 371 -12.92 6.38 9.29
CA SER A 371 -13.38 6.15 7.90
C SER A 371 -12.22 5.73 7.02
N GLU A 372 -12.49 4.87 6.04
CA GLU A 372 -11.55 4.51 4.98
C GLU A 372 -11.92 5.32 3.72
N VAL A 373 -11.14 6.35 3.43
CA VAL A 373 -11.42 7.27 2.33
C VAL A 373 -10.41 7.07 1.21
N PRO A 374 -10.85 6.87 -0.05
CA PRO A 374 -9.94 6.87 -1.19
C PRO A 374 -9.19 8.20 -1.28
N LEU A 375 -7.86 8.12 -1.42
CA LEU A 375 -7.04 9.30 -1.67
C LEU A 375 -7.37 9.81 -3.07
N SER A 376 -7.82 11.06 -3.19
CA SER A 376 -8.02 11.69 -4.49
C SER A 376 -6.67 11.90 -5.18
N ASN A 377 -6.60 11.49 -6.44
CA ASN A 377 -5.45 11.72 -7.31
C ASN A 377 -5.31 13.20 -7.69
#